data_57ae6b63d41b51a96443d74634b4466b
#
_entry.id   57ae6b63d41b51a96443d74634b4466b
#
_cell.length_a   1.000
_cell.length_b   1.000
_cell.length_c   1.000
_cell.angle_alpha   90.00
_cell.angle_beta   90.00
_cell.angle_gamma   90.00
#
_symmetry.space_group_name_H-M   'P 1'
#
loop_
_entity.id
_entity.type
_entity.pdbx_description
1 polymer ?
#
loop_
_entity_poly.entity_id
_entity_poly.type
_entity_poly.pdbx_seq_one_letter_code
_entity_poly.pdbx_strand_id
1 'polypeptide(L)'
;RYANFVSAGELANRLWTRLGDFANYVVPNKKLFLRQHRESRNTYTHMREPNNDNFLTGSDLYWHARAVQVLQCGAVLLYLGFQSTEILSIFEKHNFMTSFISKAQDIYAQVEQQDDDAK
;
A
#
# COMPACT_ATOMS: atom_id res chain seq x y z
N ARG A 1 -15.26 -25.45 9.24
CA ARG A 1 -15.25 -24.26 10.10
C ARG A 1 -14.23 -23.23 9.63
N TYR A 2 -13.02 -23.67 9.29
CA TYR A 2 -11.98 -22.79 8.79
C TYR A 2 -12.01 -22.59 7.28
N ALA A 3 -12.89 -23.31 6.59
CA ALA A 3 -13.02 -23.25 5.12
C ALA A 3 -13.38 -21.85 4.60
N ASN A 4 -14.04 -21.03 5.44
CA ASN A 4 -14.45 -19.67 5.06
C ASN A 4 -13.47 -18.60 5.56
N PHE A 5 -12.39 -19.00 6.22
CA PHE A 5 -11.41 -18.05 6.74
C PHE A 5 -10.52 -17.53 5.60
N VAL A 6 -10.49 -16.20 5.43
CA VAL A 6 -9.67 -15.54 4.42
C VAL A 6 -8.49 -14.89 5.12
N SER A 7 -7.28 -15.17 4.67
CA SER A 7 -6.08 -14.58 5.24
C SER A 7 -6.03 -13.07 5.00
N ALA A 8 -5.29 -12.35 5.85
CA ALA A 8 -5.08 -10.92 5.68
C ALA A 8 -4.44 -10.59 4.32
N GLY A 9 -3.51 -11.43 3.86
CA GLY A 9 -2.88 -11.25 2.54
C GLY A 9 -3.87 -11.40 1.40
N GLU A 10 -4.77 -12.37 1.50
CA GLU A 10 -5.81 -12.57 0.49
C GLU A 10 -6.81 -11.42 0.46
N LEU A 11 -7.22 -10.91 1.62
CA LEU A 11 -8.08 -9.73 1.71
C LEU A 11 -7.42 -8.51 1.07
N ALA A 12 -6.14 -8.29 1.35
CA ALA A 12 -5.37 -7.20 0.78
C ALA A 12 -5.31 -7.31 -0.75
N ASN A 13 -5.09 -8.51 -1.29
CA ASN A 13 -5.08 -8.76 -2.72
C ASN A 13 -6.44 -8.49 -3.36
N ARG A 14 -7.52 -8.92 -2.72
CA ARG A 14 -8.89 -8.67 -3.21
C ARG A 14 -9.19 -7.18 -3.25
N LEU A 15 -8.85 -6.47 -2.19
CA LEU A 15 -9.07 -5.03 -2.12
C LEU A 15 -8.26 -4.30 -3.19
N TRP A 16 -7.00 -4.69 -3.37
CA TRP A 16 -6.14 -4.09 -4.40
C TRP A 16 -6.73 -4.25 -5.79
N THR A 17 -7.20 -5.46 -6.10
CA THR A 17 -7.84 -5.74 -7.39
C THR A 17 -9.08 -4.85 -7.61
N ARG A 18 -9.88 -4.66 -6.58
CA ARG A 18 -11.08 -3.83 -6.66
C ARG A 18 -10.75 -2.33 -6.76
N LEU A 19 -9.71 -1.87 -6.11
CA LEU A 19 -9.22 -0.50 -6.24
C LEU A 19 -8.57 -0.24 -7.60
N GLY A 20 -8.03 -1.29 -8.23
CA GLY A 20 -7.53 -1.26 -9.60
C GLY A 20 -6.47 -0.20 -9.83
N ASP A 21 -6.68 0.66 -10.82
CA ASP A 21 -5.72 1.68 -11.22
C ASP A 21 -5.42 2.69 -10.11
N PHE A 22 -6.38 2.95 -9.22
CA PHE A 22 -6.14 3.83 -8.08
C PHE A 22 -5.05 3.30 -7.16
N ALA A 23 -5.12 2.01 -6.80
CA ALA A 23 -4.10 1.40 -5.93
C ALA A 23 -2.72 1.42 -6.60
N ASN A 24 -2.65 1.10 -7.88
CA ASN A 24 -1.40 1.11 -8.63
C ASN A 24 -0.85 2.52 -8.82
N TYR A 25 -1.70 3.51 -8.89
CA TYR A 25 -1.32 4.91 -8.95
C TYR A 25 -0.65 5.37 -7.65
N VAL A 26 -1.23 5.00 -6.51
CA VAL A 26 -0.68 5.35 -5.17
C VAL A 26 0.61 4.58 -4.90
N VAL A 27 0.62 3.28 -5.19
CA VAL A 27 1.76 2.40 -4.91
C VAL A 27 2.12 1.64 -6.18
N PRO A 28 3.14 2.10 -6.93
CA PRO A 28 3.55 1.43 -8.16
C PRO A 28 4.07 0.00 -7.95
N ASN A 29 4.63 -0.31 -6.79
CA ASN A 29 5.19 -1.62 -6.50
C ASN A 29 4.38 -2.33 -5.40
N LYS A 30 3.28 -2.96 -5.80
CA LYS A 30 2.37 -3.70 -4.92
C LYS A 30 3.10 -4.78 -4.11
N LYS A 31 3.93 -5.56 -4.77
CA LYS A 31 4.58 -6.73 -4.17
C LYS A 31 5.49 -6.32 -3.02
N LEU A 32 6.30 -5.30 -3.25
CA LEU A 32 7.18 -4.74 -2.23
C LEU A 32 6.38 -4.15 -1.08
N PHE A 33 5.36 -3.35 -1.38
CA PHE A 33 4.52 -2.70 -0.38
C PHE A 33 3.87 -3.71 0.56
N LEU A 34 3.27 -4.78 0.01
CA LEU A 34 2.62 -5.80 0.82
C LEU A 34 3.62 -6.59 1.65
N ARG A 35 4.82 -6.83 1.13
CA ARG A 35 5.90 -7.48 1.88
C ARG A 35 6.35 -6.64 3.05
N GLN A 36 6.62 -5.36 2.83
CA GLN A 36 7.02 -4.41 3.87
C GLN A 36 5.93 -4.28 4.94
N HIS A 37 4.68 -4.21 4.52
CA HIS A 37 3.53 -4.13 5.42
C HIS A 37 3.46 -5.35 6.34
N ARG A 38 3.56 -6.54 5.76
CA ARG A 38 3.50 -7.80 6.51
C ARG A 38 4.65 -7.90 7.52
N GLU A 39 5.88 -7.64 7.09
CA GLU A 39 7.06 -7.75 7.96
C GLU A 39 7.03 -6.73 9.08
N SER A 40 6.67 -5.50 8.79
CA SER A 40 6.57 -4.45 9.81
C SER A 40 5.46 -4.76 10.81
N ARG A 41 4.28 -5.17 10.32
CA ARG A 41 3.17 -5.56 11.18
C ARG A 41 3.56 -6.72 12.10
N ASN A 42 4.17 -7.76 11.55
CA ASN A 42 4.58 -8.93 12.34
C ASN A 42 5.61 -8.57 13.41
N THR A 43 6.59 -7.75 13.04
CA THR A 43 7.63 -7.31 13.97
C THR A 43 7.04 -6.47 15.11
N TYR A 44 6.23 -5.47 14.80
CA TYR A 44 5.66 -4.59 15.82
C TYR A 44 4.58 -5.28 16.67
N THR A 45 3.73 -6.10 16.04
CA THR A 45 2.65 -6.81 16.76
C THR A 45 3.20 -7.86 17.71
N HIS A 46 4.22 -8.60 17.29
CA HIS A 46 4.79 -9.71 18.06
C HIS A 46 6.07 -9.34 18.78
N MET A 47 6.54 -8.10 18.66
CA MET A 47 7.76 -7.59 19.29
C MET A 47 8.97 -8.49 18.97
N ARG A 48 9.03 -8.98 17.72
CA ARG A 48 10.12 -9.86 17.26
C ARG A 48 11.26 -9.05 16.67
N GLU A 49 12.44 -9.65 16.66
CA GLU A 49 13.56 -9.11 15.87
C GLU A 49 13.19 -9.13 14.38
N PRO A 50 13.55 -8.07 13.62
CA PRO A 50 13.29 -8.06 12.18
C PRO A 50 14.08 -9.16 11.48
N ASN A 51 13.40 -9.92 10.60
CA ASN A 51 14.00 -11.05 9.90
C ASN A 51 14.65 -10.66 8.57
N ASN A 52 14.38 -9.44 8.07
CA ASN A 52 14.85 -9.01 6.76
C ASN A 52 14.80 -7.48 6.63
N ASP A 53 15.26 -6.99 5.48
CA ASP A 53 15.35 -5.56 5.18
C ASP A 53 13.99 -4.91 4.86
N ASN A 54 12.90 -5.67 4.85
CA ASN A 54 11.56 -5.15 4.59
C ASN A 54 10.88 -4.56 5.83
N PHE A 55 11.56 -4.64 6.99
CA PHE A 55 11.10 -4.00 8.22
C PHE A 55 11.29 -2.48 8.11
N LEU A 56 10.21 -1.74 8.33
CA LEU A 56 10.20 -0.29 8.14
C LEU A 56 10.36 0.44 9.47
N THR A 57 11.18 1.49 9.46
CA THR A 57 11.41 2.38 10.61
C THR A 57 11.46 3.83 10.16
N GLY A 58 11.30 4.75 11.09
CA GLY A 58 11.50 6.18 10.85
C GLY A 58 10.59 6.74 9.75
N SER A 59 11.19 7.50 8.84
CA SER A 59 10.45 8.16 7.76
C SER A 59 9.81 7.16 6.79
N ASP A 60 10.45 6.03 6.56
CA ASP A 60 9.90 5.01 5.66
C ASP A 60 8.60 4.42 6.22
N LEU A 61 8.56 4.16 7.52
CA LEU A 61 7.35 3.72 8.20
C LEU A 61 6.26 4.78 8.13
N TYR A 62 6.63 6.06 8.30
CA TYR A 62 5.67 7.17 8.22
C TYR A 62 5.00 7.22 6.84
N TRP A 63 5.80 7.18 5.75
CA TRP A 63 5.25 7.25 4.40
C TRP A 63 4.45 6.01 4.04
N HIS A 64 4.85 4.85 4.53
CA HIS A 64 4.09 3.61 4.36
C HIS A 64 2.72 3.72 5.04
N ALA A 65 2.68 4.20 6.28
CA ALA A 65 1.43 4.38 7.02
C ALA A 65 0.49 5.38 6.31
N ARG A 66 1.05 6.46 5.75
CA ARG A 66 0.25 7.43 4.98
C ARG A 66 -0.30 6.81 3.71
N ALA A 67 0.48 5.99 3.02
CA ALA A 67 0.00 5.28 1.83
C ALA A 67 -1.15 4.32 2.19
N VAL A 68 -1.05 3.62 3.32
CA VAL A 68 -2.14 2.78 3.82
C VAL A 68 -3.40 3.61 4.06
N GLN A 69 -3.27 4.79 4.67
CA GLN A 69 -4.42 5.68 4.90
C GLN A 69 -5.09 6.11 3.59
N VAL A 70 -4.31 6.46 2.58
CA VAL A 70 -4.86 6.83 1.27
C VAL A 70 -5.61 5.66 0.64
N LEU A 71 -5.05 4.47 0.71
CA LEU A 71 -5.71 3.26 0.20
C LEU A 71 -6.99 2.95 0.98
N GLN A 72 -7.00 3.17 2.28
CA GLN A 72 -8.19 3.02 3.12
C GLN A 72 -9.29 4.02 2.74
N CYS A 73 -8.92 5.26 2.46
CA CYS A 73 -9.89 6.24 1.96
C CYS A 73 -10.49 5.79 0.62
N GLY A 74 -9.67 5.27 -0.27
CA GLY A 74 -10.15 4.67 -1.52
C GLY A 74 -11.11 3.52 -1.28
N ALA A 75 -10.82 2.66 -0.31
CA ALA A 75 -11.67 1.53 0.06
C ALA A 75 -13.03 2.00 0.58
N VAL A 76 -13.06 3.06 1.39
CA VAL A 76 -14.33 3.64 1.88
C VAL A 76 -15.15 4.18 0.70
N LEU A 77 -14.53 4.90 -0.22
CA LEU A 77 -15.22 5.42 -1.40
C LEU A 77 -15.76 4.29 -2.28
N LEU A 78 -14.98 3.22 -2.44
CA LEU A 78 -15.41 2.03 -3.17
C LEU A 78 -16.64 1.40 -2.51
N TYR A 79 -16.64 1.31 -1.19
CA TYR A 79 -17.78 0.80 -0.42
C TYR A 79 -19.02 1.68 -0.59
N LEU A 80 -18.84 3.00 -0.72
CA LEU A 80 -19.94 3.95 -0.95
C LEU A 80 -20.46 3.93 -2.40
N GLY A 81 -19.88 3.14 -3.28
CA GLY A 81 -20.35 2.95 -4.64
C GLY A 81 -19.55 3.67 -5.72
N PHE A 82 -18.48 4.37 -5.36
CA PHE A 82 -17.61 5.00 -6.36
C PHE A 82 -16.80 3.93 -7.10
N GLN A 83 -16.57 4.15 -8.39
CA GLN A 83 -15.72 3.26 -9.19
C GLN A 83 -14.25 3.68 -9.07
N SER A 84 -13.34 2.74 -9.38
CA SER A 84 -11.89 2.98 -9.32
C SER A 84 -11.48 4.24 -10.10
N THR A 85 -12.02 4.43 -11.30
CA THR A 85 -11.73 5.60 -12.14
C THR A 85 -12.22 6.91 -11.51
N GLU A 86 -13.36 6.89 -10.84
CA GLU A 86 -13.89 8.04 -10.13
C GLU A 86 -13.02 8.39 -8.91
N ILE A 87 -12.61 7.38 -8.15
CA ILE A 87 -11.73 7.54 -6.99
C ILE A 87 -10.41 8.18 -7.42
N LEU A 88 -9.80 7.66 -8.48
CA LEU A 88 -8.57 8.21 -9.05
C LEU A 88 -8.74 9.69 -9.41
N SER A 89 -9.84 10.04 -10.09
CA SER A 89 -10.13 11.41 -10.47
C SER A 89 -10.28 12.35 -9.27
N ILE A 90 -10.94 11.88 -8.21
CA ILE A 90 -11.11 12.65 -6.97
C ILE A 90 -9.75 12.99 -6.37
N PHE A 91 -8.87 12.00 -6.24
CA PHE A 91 -7.56 12.21 -5.62
C PHE A 91 -6.63 13.04 -6.50
N GLU A 92 -6.69 12.90 -7.81
CA GLU A 92 -5.88 13.71 -8.74
C GLU A 92 -6.20 15.20 -8.63
N LYS A 93 -7.45 15.55 -8.30
CA LYS A 93 -7.90 16.94 -8.17
C LYS A 93 -7.65 17.54 -6.80
N HIS A 94 -7.27 16.74 -5.82
CA HIS A 94 -7.08 17.20 -4.45
C HIS A 94 -5.62 17.57 -4.22
N ASN A 95 -5.29 18.85 -4.16
CA ASN A 95 -3.91 19.35 -4.11
C ASN A 95 -3.08 18.75 -2.97
N PHE A 96 -3.64 18.63 -1.77
CA PHE A 96 -2.94 18.06 -0.62
C PHE A 96 -2.58 16.60 -0.87
N MET A 97 -3.55 15.82 -1.35
CA MET A 97 -3.35 14.39 -1.60
C MET A 97 -2.42 14.15 -2.79
N THR A 98 -2.46 15.00 -3.81
CA THR A 98 -1.57 14.89 -4.96
C THR A 98 -0.10 15.01 -4.55
N SER A 99 0.22 15.96 -3.70
CA SER A 99 1.57 16.15 -3.19
C SER A 99 2.06 14.92 -2.41
N PHE A 100 1.20 14.35 -1.58
CA PHE A 100 1.50 13.16 -0.81
C PHE A 100 1.70 11.93 -1.72
N ILE A 101 0.80 11.73 -2.69
CA ILE A 101 0.86 10.59 -3.61
C ILE A 101 2.15 10.66 -4.45
N SER A 102 2.52 11.84 -4.91
CA SER A 102 3.78 12.03 -5.65
C SER A 102 4.99 11.56 -4.84
N LYS A 103 5.01 11.85 -3.55
CA LYS A 103 6.09 11.41 -2.66
C LYS A 103 6.11 9.89 -2.51
N ALA A 104 4.95 9.27 -2.34
CA ALA A 104 4.85 7.82 -2.23
C ALA A 104 5.29 7.13 -3.52
N GLN A 105 4.90 7.64 -4.67
CA GLN A 105 5.30 7.12 -5.97
C GLN A 105 6.82 7.14 -6.13
N ASP A 106 7.46 8.25 -5.76
CA ASP A 106 8.92 8.39 -5.85
C ASP A 106 9.64 7.34 -5.00
N ILE A 107 9.18 7.11 -3.78
CA ILE A 107 9.78 6.13 -2.87
C ILE A 107 9.69 4.73 -3.46
N TYR A 108 8.52 4.31 -3.91
CA TYR A 108 8.32 2.96 -4.40
C TYR A 108 8.95 2.72 -5.77
N ALA A 109 9.01 3.74 -6.61
CA ALA A 109 9.70 3.63 -7.90
C ALA A 109 11.21 3.46 -7.73
N GLN A 110 11.83 4.18 -6.80
CA GLN A 110 13.26 4.06 -6.53
C GLN A 110 13.64 2.66 -6.04
N VAL A 111 12.82 2.07 -5.17
CA VAL A 111 13.09 0.73 -4.64
C VAL A 111 12.96 -0.32 -5.73
N GLU A 112 12.04 -0.15 -6.66
CA GLU A 112 11.90 -1.05 -7.79
C GLU A 112 13.16 -1.07 -8.66
N GLN A 113 13.74 0.11 -8.91
CA GLN A 113 15.00 0.20 -9.65
C GLN A 113 16.15 -0.49 -8.94
N GLN A 114 16.23 -0.34 -7.62
CA GLN A 114 17.26 -1.03 -6.82
C GLN A 114 17.13 -2.54 -6.90
N ASP A 115 15.91 -3.06 -6.85
CA ASP A 115 15.67 -4.50 -6.96
C ASP A 115 16.07 -5.03 -8.35
N ASP A 116 15.78 -4.28 -9.41
CA ASP A 116 16.17 -4.65 -10.78
C ASP A 116 17.69 -4.59 -10.96
N ASP A 117 18.35 -3.59 -10.40
CA ASP A 117 19.81 -3.44 -10.47
C ASP A 117 20.54 -4.52 -9.66
N ALA A 118 19.90 -5.09 -8.65
CA ALA A 118 20.48 -6.15 -7.82
C ALA A 118 20.43 -7.54 -8.46
N LYS A 119 19.74 -7.67 -9.58
CA LYS A 119 19.66 -8.93 -10.34
C LYS A 119 20.75 -8.98 -11.40
#